data_494d9dfa2820fd13c39cada62c927a16
#
_entry.id   494d9dfa2820fd13c39cada62c927a16
#
_cell.length_a   1.000
_cell.length_b   1.000
_cell.length_c   1.000
_cell.angle_alpha   90.00
_cell.angle_beta   90.00
_cell.angle_gamma   90.00
#
_symmetry.space_group_name_H-M   'P 1'
#
loop_
_entity.id
_entity.type
_entity.pdbx_description
1 polymer ?
#
loop_
_entity_poly.entity_id
_entity_poly.type
_entity_poly.pdbx_seq_one_letter_code
_entity_poly.pdbx_strand_id
1 'polypeptide(L)'
;ISGSKNASLPILAATLLFDKPVVIKNLPRVRDINTMLNLLKSLGSKIILSRDKKTAKIINKKNMKTYASYALVKTMRGSILVLGPLISKYHKSKTSLPGGCLIGARPVNYHLTALKKLGMKFELKDGYILAKSKGKLTGTTINFPKISVGATENSIIAASLAKGKTVLKNCAIEPEIKDLTNFLNKAGAKIKWTGRVCKIEGVNSLNETEYSVMADRIEAGTFCVAATLAKGNLQIKNLNPNIIGTEIKLLKKVGAKIK
;
A
#
# COMPACT_ATOMS: atom_id res chain seq x y z
N ILE A 1 5.66 -2.69 19.70
CA ILE A 1 5.66 -1.91 18.46
C ILE A 1 4.25 -1.92 17.89
N SER A 2 3.80 -0.78 17.36
CA SER A 2 2.52 -0.62 16.67
C SER A 2 2.56 -1.16 15.24
N GLY A 3 1.40 -1.23 14.59
CA GLY A 3 1.34 -1.60 13.19
C GLY A 3 2.04 -0.60 12.28
N SER A 4 2.60 -1.07 11.17
CA SER A 4 3.31 -0.23 10.23
C SER A 4 2.36 0.69 9.47
N LYS A 5 2.63 2.00 9.52
CA LYS A 5 1.94 3.00 8.71
C LYS A 5 2.13 2.70 7.21
N ASN A 6 3.35 2.41 6.82
CA ASN A 6 3.70 2.21 5.41
C ASN A 6 3.13 0.93 4.82
N ALA A 7 2.92 -0.12 5.64
CA ALA A 7 2.20 -1.32 5.23
C ALA A 7 0.68 -1.11 5.24
N SER A 8 0.15 -0.35 6.21
CA SER A 8 -1.29 -0.12 6.32
C SER A 8 -1.86 0.66 5.14
N LEU A 9 -1.14 1.66 4.61
CA LEU A 9 -1.65 2.51 3.54
C LEU A 9 -1.97 1.76 2.25
N PRO A 10 -1.06 0.94 1.67
CA PRO A 10 -1.38 0.14 0.48
C PRO A 10 -2.43 -0.94 0.75
N ILE A 11 -2.43 -1.56 1.95
CA ILE A 11 -3.45 -2.54 2.33
C ILE A 11 -4.83 -1.88 2.40
N LEU A 12 -4.96 -0.71 3.03
CA LEU A 12 -6.22 0.04 3.09
C LEU A 12 -6.69 0.44 1.68
N ALA A 13 -5.78 0.93 0.81
CA ALA A 13 -6.13 1.24 -0.58
C ALA A 13 -6.61 0.00 -1.34
N ALA A 14 -5.96 -1.15 -1.14
CA ALA A 14 -6.32 -2.41 -1.77
C ALA A 14 -7.70 -2.93 -1.35
N THR A 15 -8.24 -2.51 -0.18
CA THR A 15 -9.61 -2.89 0.23
C THR A 15 -10.67 -2.44 -0.76
N LEU A 16 -10.41 -1.40 -1.58
CA LEU A 16 -11.32 -0.99 -2.66
C LEU A 16 -11.58 -2.08 -3.71
N LEU A 17 -10.71 -3.10 -3.83
CA LEU A 17 -10.90 -4.22 -4.74
C LEU A 17 -11.98 -5.21 -4.28
N PHE A 18 -12.42 -5.16 -3.04
CA PHE A 18 -13.28 -6.17 -2.44
C PHE A 18 -14.76 -5.83 -2.59
N ASP A 19 -15.59 -6.85 -2.87
CA ASP A 19 -17.04 -6.77 -2.83
C ASP A 19 -17.60 -7.21 -1.47
N LYS A 20 -16.84 -8.01 -0.74
CA LYS A 20 -17.15 -8.51 0.59
C LYS A 20 -16.44 -7.71 1.68
N PRO A 21 -16.92 -7.76 2.93
CA PRO A 21 -16.27 -7.05 4.04
C PRO A 21 -14.81 -7.49 4.25
N VAL A 22 -13.97 -6.53 4.64
CA VAL A 22 -12.56 -6.76 5.00
C VAL A 22 -12.33 -6.22 6.41
N VAL A 23 -11.64 -7.00 7.25
CA VAL A 23 -11.24 -6.58 8.59
C VAL A 23 -9.72 -6.42 8.63
N ILE A 24 -9.26 -5.20 8.89
CA ILE A 24 -7.83 -4.89 9.03
C ILE A 24 -7.54 -4.60 10.50
N LYS A 25 -6.63 -5.37 11.07
CA LYS A 25 -6.17 -5.28 12.46
C LYS A 25 -4.78 -4.66 12.55
N ASN A 26 -4.39 -4.27 13.75
CA ASN A 26 -3.10 -3.66 14.08
C ASN A 26 -2.82 -2.37 13.31
N LEU A 27 -3.84 -1.55 13.07
CA LEU A 27 -3.67 -0.23 12.45
C LEU A 27 -3.00 0.73 13.46
N PRO A 28 -1.97 1.50 13.05
CA PRO A 28 -1.39 2.51 13.92
C PRO A 28 -2.29 3.75 14.02
N ARG A 29 -2.28 4.41 15.18
CA ARG A 29 -3.07 5.63 15.42
C ARG A 29 -2.30 6.88 14.98
N VAL A 30 -2.10 7.02 13.68
CA VAL A 30 -1.39 8.16 13.07
C VAL A 30 -2.27 8.90 12.07
N ARG A 31 -1.93 10.16 11.80
CA ARG A 31 -2.70 11.05 10.92
C ARG A 31 -2.94 10.46 9.53
N ASP A 32 -1.93 9.86 8.93
CA ASP A 32 -2.02 9.30 7.59
C ASP A 32 -3.08 8.18 7.48
N ILE A 33 -3.20 7.33 8.51
CA ILE A 33 -4.22 6.29 8.55
C ILE A 33 -5.61 6.90 8.63
N ASN A 34 -5.82 7.90 9.47
CA ASN A 34 -7.10 8.61 9.55
C ASN A 34 -7.44 9.27 8.21
N THR A 35 -6.45 9.88 7.53
CA THR A 35 -6.64 10.48 6.21
C THR A 35 -7.04 9.43 5.16
N MET A 36 -6.38 8.26 5.14
CA MET A 36 -6.74 7.17 4.22
C MET A 36 -8.15 6.65 4.51
N LEU A 37 -8.50 6.42 5.77
CA LEU A 37 -9.85 5.99 6.14
C LEU A 37 -10.92 7.02 5.73
N ASN A 38 -10.65 8.32 5.89
CA ASN A 38 -11.55 9.39 5.43
C ASN A 38 -11.64 9.43 3.90
N LEU A 39 -10.55 9.18 3.19
CA LEU A 39 -10.55 9.06 1.74
C LEU A 39 -11.42 7.89 1.28
N LEU A 40 -11.28 6.71 1.89
CA LEU A 40 -12.12 5.54 1.60
C LEU A 40 -13.60 5.82 1.89
N LYS A 41 -13.91 6.50 3.00
CA LYS A 41 -15.30 6.95 3.32
C LYS A 41 -15.84 7.88 2.24
N SER A 42 -15.05 8.85 1.78
CA SER A 42 -15.46 9.79 0.72
C SER A 42 -15.74 9.11 -0.61
N LEU A 43 -15.03 8.00 -0.88
CA LEU A 43 -15.26 7.14 -2.04
C LEU A 43 -16.49 6.25 -1.88
N GLY A 44 -17.05 6.11 -0.67
CA GLY A 44 -18.29 5.38 -0.41
C GLY A 44 -18.16 4.13 0.45
N SER A 45 -16.96 3.83 0.97
CA SER A 45 -16.80 2.73 1.93
C SER A 45 -17.45 3.06 3.27
N LYS A 46 -18.20 2.11 3.82
CA LYS A 46 -18.60 2.14 5.24
C LYS A 46 -17.46 1.58 6.07
N ILE A 47 -17.02 2.34 7.07
CA ILE A 47 -15.91 1.95 7.95
C ILE A 47 -16.38 1.93 9.38
N ILE A 48 -16.20 0.79 10.04
CA ILE A 48 -16.51 0.57 11.46
C ILE A 48 -15.17 0.34 12.17
N LEU A 49 -14.85 1.22 13.11
CA LEU A 49 -13.62 1.14 13.91
C LEU A 49 -13.91 0.49 15.25
N SER A 50 -12.95 -0.30 15.75
CA SER A 50 -12.91 -0.74 17.14
C SER A 50 -12.76 0.46 18.09
N ARG A 51 -13.09 0.26 19.38
CA ARG A 51 -12.97 1.31 20.41
C ARG A 51 -11.56 1.89 20.51
N ASP A 52 -10.54 1.04 20.39
CA ASP A 52 -9.12 1.42 20.41
C ASP A 52 -8.60 1.95 19.07
N LYS A 53 -9.46 1.99 18.03
CA LYS A 53 -9.14 2.41 16.66
C LYS A 53 -8.01 1.63 15.97
N LYS A 54 -7.65 0.46 16.50
CA LYS A 54 -6.62 -0.41 15.90
C LYS A 54 -7.17 -1.43 14.91
N THR A 55 -8.50 -1.58 14.85
CA THR A 55 -9.18 -2.48 13.91
C THR A 55 -10.21 -1.70 13.12
N ALA A 56 -10.22 -1.91 11.79
CA ALA A 56 -11.22 -1.33 10.89
C ALA A 56 -11.90 -2.45 10.10
N LYS A 57 -13.25 -2.53 10.18
CA LYS A 57 -14.08 -3.28 9.25
C LYS A 57 -14.50 -2.37 8.12
N ILE A 58 -14.13 -2.71 6.89
CA ILE A 58 -14.35 -1.93 5.68
C ILE A 58 -15.33 -2.67 4.78
N ILE A 59 -16.39 -1.98 4.38
CA ILE A 59 -17.47 -2.52 3.55
C ILE A 59 -17.70 -1.54 2.39
N ASN A 60 -17.42 -1.97 1.17
CA ASN A 60 -17.61 -1.16 -0.01
C ASN A 60 -19.07 -1.26 -0.51
N LYS A 61 -19.60 -0.15 -1.01
CA LYS A 61 -20.88 -0.14 -1.71
C LYS A 61 -20.69 -0.68 -3.13
N LYS A 62 -21.76 -1.19 -3.74
CA LYS A 62 -21.74 -1.62 -5.15
C LYS A 62 -21.35 -0.47 -6.09
N ASN A 63 -21.87 0.72 -5.84
CA ASN A 63 -21.60 1.93 -6.62
C ASN A 63 -20.70 2.88 -5.82
N MET A 64 -19.37 2.72 -5.97
CA MET A 64 -18.39 3.59 -5.35
C MET A 64 -18.20 4.87 -6.16
N LYS A 65 -17.93 5.97 -5.46
CA LYS A 65 -17.42 7.18 -6.09
C LYS A 65 -15.97 6.97 -6.55
N THR A 66 -15.61 7.56 -7.68
CA THR A 66 -14.27 7.42 -8.26
C THR A 66 -13.52 8.77 -8.28
N TYR A 67 -13.97 9.71 -7.46
CA TYR A 67 -13.39 11.03 -7.31
C TYR A 67 -12.69 11.18 -5.96
N ALA A 68 -11.37 11.24 -5.98
CA ALA A 68 -10.53 11.52 -4.81
C ALA A 68 -10.13 13.00 -4.82
N SER A 69 -10.77 13.79 -3.95
CA SER A 69 -10.66 15.27 -3.94
C SER A 69 -9.29 15.76 -3.51
N TYR A 70 -8.88 16.92 -4.03
CA TYR A 70 -7.64 17.60 -3.64
C TYR A 70 -7.53 17.83 -2.13
N ALA A 71 -8.62 18.24 -1.48
CA ALA A 71 -8.62 18.53 -0.05
C ALA A 71 -8.13 17.34 0.82
N LEU A 72 -8.46 16.10 0.43
CA LEU A 72 -8.00 14.88 1.12
C LEU A 72 -6.64 14.41 0.60
N VAL A 73 -6.42 14.44 -0.72
CA VAL A 73 -5.22 13.89 -1.35
C VAL A 73 -3.97 14.73 -1.05
N LYS A 74 -4.10 16.07 -1.00
CA LYS A 74 -2.96 16.98 -0.74
C LYS A 74 -2.26 16.75 0.60
N THR A 75 -2.97 16.23 1.58
CA THR A 75 -2.46 16.08 2.95
C THR A 75 -1.66 14.79 3.16
N MET A 76 -1.71 13.86 2.21
CA MET A 76 -1.06 12.57 2.32
C MET A 76 -0.62 12.05 0.95
N ARG A 77 0.67 11.87 0.78
CA ARG A 77 1.22 11.38 -0.49
C ARG A 77 0.75 9.96 -0.85
N GLY A 78 0.55 9.09 0.16
CA GLY A 78 0.04 7.73 -0.03
C GLY A 78 -1.35 7.64 -0.65
N SER A 79 -2.08 8.76 -0.75
CA SER A 79 -3.39 8.81 -1.39
C SER A 79 -3.38 8.45 -2.88
N ILE A 80 -2.22 8.55 -3.57
CA ILE A 80 -2.07 8.09 -4.96
C ILE A 80 -2.34 6.58 -5.10
N LEU A 81 -2.22 5.80 -4.02
CA LEU A 81 -2.43 4.35 -4.03
C LEU A 81 -3.89 3.96 -4.33
N VAL A 82 -4.86 4.87 -4.19
CA VAL A 82 -6.25 4.57 -4.57
C VAL A 82 -6.46 4.55 -6.09
N LEU A 83 -5.52 5.10 -6.88
CA LEU A 83 -5.62 5.14 -8.34
C LEU A 83 -5.66 3.71 -8.94
N GLY A 84 -4.77 2.82 -8.49
CA GLY A 84 -4.70 1.43 -8.95
C GLY A 84 -6.02 0.67 -8.77
N PRO A 85 -6.54 0.55 -7.56
CA PRO A 85 -7.80 -0.16 -7.34
C PRO A 85 -9.00 0.52 -7.99
N LEU A 86 -9.07 1.86 -8.05
CA LEU A 86 -10.17 2.56 -8.72
C LEU A 86 -10.21 2.24 -10.21
N ILE A 87 -9.08 2.29 -10.90
CA ILE A 87 -9.04 2.00 -12.33
C ILE A 87 -9.23 0.51 -12.62
N SER A 88 -8.70 -0.37 -11.75
CA SER A 88 -8.78 -1.82 -11.93
C SER A 88 -10.22 -2.34 -11.78
N LYS A 89 -10.96 -1.82 -10.79
CA LYS A 89 -12.30 -2.33 -10.46
C LYS A 89 -13.43 -1.48 -11.06
N TYR A 90 -13.29 -0.16 -11.06
CA TYR A 90 -14.36 0.76 -11.48
C TYR A 90 -14.11 1.40 -12.84
N HIS A 91 -13.00 1.09 -13.49
CA HIS A 91 -12.64 1.50 -14.86
C HIS A 91 -12.53 3.01 -15.09
N LYS A 92 -12.64 3.81 -14.05
CA LYS A 92 -12.48 5.26 -14.06
C LYS A 92 -11.96 5.77 -12.73
N SER A 93 -11.22 6.88 -12.77
CA SER A 93 -10.76 7.59 -11.58
C SER A 93 -10.52 9.06 -11.91
N LYS A 94 -10.94 9.95 -11.01
CA LYS A 94 -10.48 11.35 -10.95
C LYS A 94 -9.75 11.51 -9.62
N THR A 95 -8.43 11.41 -9.65
CA THR A 95 -7.59 11.48 -8.45
C THR A 95 -6.71 12.72 -8.55
N SER A 96 -6.74 13.58 -7.53
CA SER A 96 -5.82 14.73 -7.48
C SER A 96 -4.36 14.24 -7.46
N LEU A 97 -3.47 15.00 -8.05
CA LEU A 97 -2.05 14.82 -7.83
C LEU A 97 -1.75 14.97 -6.34
N PRO A 98 -0.92 14.10 -5.75
CA PRO A 98 -0.57 14.20 -4.34
C PRO A 98 0.22 15.49 -4.08
N GLY A 99 -0.02 16.09 -2.93
CA GLY A 99 0.72 17.26 -2.47
C GLY A 99 2.23 17.05 -2.41
N GLY A 100 2.98 18.13 -2.36
CA GLY A 100 4.42 18.11 -2.22
C GLY A 100 4.88 17.39 -0.95
N CYS A 101 6.10 16.89 -0.98
CA CYS A 101 6.77 16.31 0.17
C CYS A 101 8.02 17.14 0.48
N LEU A 102 8.20 17.59 1.72
CA LEU A 102 9.38 18.35 2.15
C LEU A 102 10.70 17.58 1.97
N ILE A 103 10.63 16.24 1.89
CA ILE A 103 11.80 15.37 1.70
C ILE A 103 12.35 15.42 0.26
N GLY A 104 11.59 15.94 -0.71
CA GLY A 104 12.03 16.08 -2.10
C GLY A 104 10.99 15.68 -3.15
N ALA A 105 11.37 15.87 -4.43
CA ALA A 105 10.56 15.51 -5.57
C ALA A 105 10.38 13.99 -5.65
N ARG A 106 9.14 13.53 -5.58
CA ARG A 106 8.76 12.12 -5.74
C ARG A 106 7.68 12.01 -6.82
N PRO A 107 8.06 12.04 -8.09
CA PRO A 107 7.12 12.07 -9.20
C PRO A 107 6.26 10.80 -9.23
N VAL A 108 5.01 10.95 -9.67
CA VAL A 108 4.05 9.85 -9.82
C VAL A 108 4.14 9.14 -11.18
N ASN A 109 5.09 9.54 -12.02
CA ASN A 109 5.24 9.04 -13.39
C ASN A 109 5.37 7.52 -13.46
N TYR A 110 6.07 6.88 -12.51
CA TYR A 110 6.21 5.42 -12.50
C TYR A 110 4.89 4.71 -12.24
N HIS A 111 4.02 5.28 -11.39
CA HIS A 111 2.66 4.78 -11.20
C HIS A 111 1.87 4.87 -12.50
N LEU A 112 1.88 6.05 -13.14
CA LEU A 112 1.13 6.31 -14.37
C LEU A 112 1.61 5.44 -15.54
N THR A 113 2.93 5.32 -15.72
CA THR A 113 3.53 4.49 -16.76
C THR A 113 3.17 3.01 -16.59
N ALA A 114 3.23 2.50 -15.36
CA ALA A 114 2.89 1.11 -15.09
C ALA A 114 1.39 0.82 -15.33
N LEU A 115 0.50 1.68 -14.83
CA LEU A 115 -0.93 1.53 -15.04
C LEU A 115 -1.33 1.73 -16.52
N LYS A 116 -0.63 2.61 -17.26
CA LYS A 116 -0.81 2.75 -18.71
C LYS A 116 -0.48 1.46 -19.46
N LYS A 117 0.60 0.77 -19.07
CA LYS A 117 0.95 -0.54 -19.65
C LYS A 117 -0.10 -1.61 -19.37
N LEU A 118 -0.82 -1.54 -18.25
CA LEU A 118 -1.97 -2.40 -17.96
C LEU A 118 -3.26 -2.03 -18.73
N GLY A 119 -3.25 -0.94 -19.51
CA GLY A 119 -4.40 -0.53 -20.33
C GLY A 119 -5.14 0.72 -19.82
N MET A 120 -4.64 1.39 -18.79
CA MET A 120 -5.18 2.67 -18.35
C MET A 120 -4.84 3.77 -19.38
N LYS A 121 -5.83 4.58 -19.74
CA LYS A 121 -5.65 5.88 -20.40
C LYS A 121 -5.81 6.97 -19.36
N PHE A 122 -5.00 8.02 -19.43
CA PHE A 122 -5.11 9.15 -18.52
C PHE A 122 -4.76 10.48 -19.19
N GLU A 123 -5.29 11.52 -18.61
CA GLU A 123 -5.00 12.91 -18.89
C GLU A 123 -4.68 13.63 -17.57
N LEU A 124 -3.74 14.54 -17.59
CA LEU A 124 -3.45 15.46 -16.49
C LEU A 124 -4.13 16.79 -16.77
N LYS A 125 -5.12 17.14 -15.95
CA LYS A 125 -5.90 18.37 -16.11
C LYS A 125 -6.23 18.97 -14.75
N ASP A 126 -6.00 20.26 -14.59
CA ASP A 126 -6.31 21.05 -13.40
C ASP A 126 -5.81 20.41 -12.09
N GLY A 127 -4.59 19.84 -12.11
CA GLY A 127 -4.01 19.16 -10.95
C GLY A 127 -4.60 17.78 -10.65
N TYR A 128 -5.41 17.22 -11.57
CA TYR A 128 -5.99 15.89 -11.44
C TYR A 128 -5.47 14.90 -12.49
N ILE A 129 -5.41 13.64 -12.10
CA ILE A 129 -5.25 12.50 -13.00
C ILE A 129 -6.67 12.04 -13.36
N LEU A 130 -7.09 12.31 -14.59
CA LEU A 130 -8.33 11.81 -15.16
C LEU A 130 -8.04 10.48 -15.86
N ALA A 131 -8.40 9.37 -15.23
CA ALA A 131 -8.05 8.05 -15.71
C ALA A 131 -9.29 7.23 -16.11
N LYS A 132 -9.16 6.43 -17.18
CA LYS A 132 -10.19 5.51 -17.66
C LYS A 132 -9.57 4.26 -18.28
N SER A 133 -10.30 3.15 -18.27
CA SER A 133 -9.98 1.93 -19.04
C SER A 133 -11.20 1.43 -19.82
N LYS A 134 -10.96 0.70 -20.92
CA LYS A 134 -12.03 0.07 -21.72
C LYS A 134 -12.51 -1.28 -21.13
N GLY A 135 -12.71 -1.35 -19.82
CA GLY A 135 -13.00 -2.58 -19.09
C GLY A 135 -11.82 -3.04 -18.23
N LYS A 136 -11.76 -4.34 -17.91
CA LYS A 136 -10.67 -4.90 -17.08
C LYS A 136 -9.30 -4.55 -17.65
N LEU A 137 -8.38 -4.19 -16.78
CA LEU A 137 -6.97 -4.06 -17.13
C LEU A 137 -6.42 -5.39 -17.66
N THR A 138 -5.40 -5.36 -18.51
CA THR A 138 -4.79 -6.54 -19.11
C THR A 138 -3.38 -6.73 -18.60
N GLY A 139 -3.08 -7.94 -18.16
CA GLY A 139 -1.75 -8.32 -17.69
C GLY A 139 -0.68 -8.16 -18.78
N THR A 140 0.50 -7.72 -18.37
CA THR A 140 1.64 -7.46 -19.26
C THR A 140 2.94 -7.50 -18.47
N THR A 141 4.07 -7.42 -19.17
CA THR A 141 5.38 -7.26 -18.53
C THR A 141 5.70 -5.78 -18.34
N ILE A 142 6.00 -5.41 -17.10
CA ILE A 142 6.39 -4.05 -16.69
C ILE A 142 7.78 -4.11 -16.08
N ASN A 143 8.73 -3.40 -16.65
CA ASN A 143 10.06 -3.20 -16.07
C ASN A 143 10.13 -1.77 -15.53
N PHE A 144 10.36 -1.62 -14.21
CA PHE A 144 10.56 -0.31 -13.59
C PHE A 144 11.96 0.21 -13.90
N PRO A 145 12.12 1.43 -14.43
CA PRO A 145 13.45 2.00 -14.73
C PRO A 145 14.25 2.28 -13.46
N LYS A 146 13.56 2.57 -12.35
CA LYS A 146 14.12 2.71 -11.00
C LYS A 146 13.21 2.00 -10.01
N ILE A 147 13.78 1.52 -8.93
CA ILE A 147 13.03 0.91 -7.83
C ILE A 147 12.11 1.96 -7.21
N SER A 148 10.83 1.66 -7.12
CA SER A 148 9.82 2.54 -6.53
C SER A 148 8.83 1.73 -5.70
N VAL A 149 8.78 1.98 -4.39
CA VAL A 149 7.86 1.32 -3.46
C VAL A 149 6.41 1.55 -3.90
N GLY A 150 5.97 2.81 -3.97
CA GLY A 150 4.58 3.13 -4.27
C GLY A 150 4.13 2.69 -5.67
N ALA A 151 5.01 2.76 -6.70
CA ALA A 151 4.66 2.26 -8.02
C ALA A 151 4.55 0.73 -8.05
N THR A 152 5.40 0.02 -7.31
CA THR A 152 5.30 -1.43 -7.13
C THR A 152 3.98 -1.81 -6.46
N GLU A 153 3.65 -1.17 -5.33
CA GLU A 153 2.40 -1.40 -4.58
C GLU A 153 1.17 -1.14 -5.46
N ASN A 154 1.12 0.01 -6.10
CA ASN A 154 -0.04 0.40 -6.93
C ASN A 154 -0.24 -0.55 -8.13
N SER A 155 0.88 -1.00 -8.73
CA SER A 155 0.84 -1.98 -9.83
C SER A 155 0.39 -3.37 -9.37
N ILE A 156 0.84 -3.84 -8.19
CA ILE A 156 0.39 -5.09 -7.59
C ILE A 156 -1.12 -5.06 -7.36
N ILE A 157 -1.61 -3.98 -6.71
CA ILE A 157 -3.03 -3.80 -6.43
C ILE A 157 -3.84 -3.83 -7.74
N ALA A 158 -3.43 -3.06 -8.75
CA ALA A 158 -4.14 -2.99 -10.01
C ALA A 158 -4.12 -4.31 -10.79
N ALA A 159 -2.98 -5.01 -10.81
CA ALA A 159 -2.82 -6.27 -11.52
C ALA A 159 -3.58 -7.44 -10.89
N SER A 160 -3.94 -7.35 -9.60
CA SER A 160 -4.65 -8.43 -8.89
C SER A 160 -6.01 -8.78 -9.50
N LEU A 161 -6.69 -7.83 -10.16
CA LEU A 161 -7.95 -8.08 -10.89
C LEU A 161 -7.80 -7.97 -12.43
N ALA A 162 -6.58 -7.79 -12.95
CA ALA A 162 -6.34 -7.67 -14.38
C ALA A 162 -6.59 -9.03 -15.12
N LYS A 163 -6.96 -8.99 -16.39
CA LYS A 163 -7.08 -10.20 -17.20
C LYS A 163 -5.71 -10.77 -17.54
N GLY A 164 -5.48 -12.04 -17.24
CA GLY A 164 -4.24 -12.75 -17.59
C GLY A 164 -3.10 -12.53 -16.58
N LYS A 165 -1.86 -12.66 -17.06
CA LYS A 165 -0.65 -12.64 -16.23
C LYS A 165 0.08 -11.31 -16.33
N THR A 166 0.50 -10.76 -15.21
CA THR A 166 1.38 -9.58 -15.11
C THR A 166 2.73 -9.99 -14.53
N VAL A 167 3.82 -9.50 -15.14
CA VAL A 167 5.18 -9.68 -14.64
C VAL A 167 5.76 -8.30 -14.36
N LEU A 168 5.97 -7.98 -13.11
CA LEU A 168 6.64 -6.76 -12.68
C LEU A 168 8.12 -7.08 -12.43
N LYS A 169 9.03 -6.35 -13.08
CA LYS A 169 10.48 -6.49 -12.94
C LYS A 169 11.10 -5.25 -12.29
N ASN A 170 12.22 -5.42 -11.61
CA ASN A 170 12.91 -4.37 -10.84
C ASN A 170 12.02 -3.73 -9.77
N CYS A 171 11.24 -4.58 -9.08
CA CYS A 171 10.35 -4.17 -8.01
C CYS A 171 11.10 -3.76 -6.74
N ALA A 172 10.49 -2.90 -5.95
CA ALA A 172 10.81 -2.75 -4.54
C ALA A 172 10.44 -4.05 -3.80
N ILE A 173 11.21 -4.40 -2.76
CA ILE A 173 11.07 -5.66 -2.00
C ILE A 173 11.02 -5.45 -0.49
N GLU A 174 10.77 -4.23 -0.06
CA GLU A 174 10.63 -3.86 1.34
C GLU A 174 9.57 -4.74 2.03
N PRO A 175 9.71 -5.01 3.34
CA PRO A 175 8.78 -5.86 4.09
C PRO A 175 7.30 -5.46 3.94
N GLU A 176 7.02 -4.18 3.81
CA GLU A 176 5.67 -3.62 3.63
C GLU A 176 5.00 -4.09 2.33
N ILE A 177 5.80 -4.27 1.26
CA ILE A 177 5.32 -4.81 -0.03
C ILE A 177 4.99 -6.29 0.10
N LYS A 178 5.80 -7.02 0.86
CA LYS A 178 5.51 -8.43 1.17
C LYS A 178 4.24 -8.56 2.00
N ASP A 179 4.04 -7.66 2.96
CA ASP A 179 2.83 -7.61 3.77
C ASP A 179 1.57 -7.36 2.91
N LEU A 180 1.63 -6.40 1.98
CA LEU A 180 0.57 -6.18 0.98
C LEU A 180 0.27 -7.45 0.17
N THR A 181 1.30 -8.16 -0.31
CA THR A 181 1.09 -9.37 -1.11
C THR A 181 0.55 -10.52 -0.28
N ASN A 182 0.95 -10.65 0.98
CA ASN A 182 0.41 -11.63 1.92
C ASN A 182 -1.08 -11.36 2.19
N PHE A 183 -1.46 -10.09 2.41
CA PHE A 183 -2.86 -9.69 2.54
C PHE A 183 -3.69 -10.08 1.30
N LEU A 184 -3.22 -9.73 0.11
CA LEU A 184 -3.93 -10.03 -1.14
C LEU A 184 -4.01 -11.54 -1.40
N ASN A 185 -2.92 -12.28 -1.17
CA ASN A 185 -2.91 -13.74 -1.33
C ASN A 185 -3.83 -14.44 -0.33
N LYS A 186 -3.91 -13.95 0.93
CA LYS A 186 -4.87 -14.46 1.92
C LYS A 186 -6.31 -14.29 1.43
N ALA A 187 -6.57 -13.25 0.66
CA ALA A 187 -7.88 -13.01 0.04
C ALA A 187 -8.10 -13.75 -1.30
N GLY A 188 -7.16 -14.59 -1.72
CA GLY A 188 -7.29 -15.41 -2.93
C GLY A 188 -6.61 -14.84 -4.17
N ALA A 189 -5.82 -13.76 -4.07
CA ALA A 189 -4.95 -13.34 -5.16
C ALA A 189 -3.85 -14.39 -5.44
N LYS A 190 -3.28 -14.35 -6.64
CA LYS A 190 -2.25 -15.28 -7.08
C LYS A 190 -0.95 -14.52 -7.37
N ILE A 191 -0.21 -14.19 -6.31
CA ILE A 191 1.01 -13.36 -6.38
C ILE A 191 2.21 -14.19 -5.91
N LYS A 192 3.24 -14.29 -6.76
CA LYS A 192 4.50 -15.01 -6.48
C LYS A 192 5.70 -14.11 -6.72
N TRP A 193 6.77 -14.31 -5.93
CA TRP A 193 7.99 -13.55 -6.00
C TRP A 193 9.20 -14.43 -6.34
N THR A 194 10.10 -13.87 -7.15
CA THR A 194 11.45 -14.42 -7.38
C THR A 194 12.41 -13.23 -7.40
N GLY A 195 13.17 -13.03 -6.32
CA GLY A 195 14.00 -11.84 -6.13
C GLY A 195 13.17 -10.55 -6.28
N ARG A 196 13.56 -9.69 -7.22
CA ARG A 196 12.85 -8.43 -7.55
C ARG A 196 11.82 -8.56 -8.67
N VAL A 197 11.41 -9.79 -8.98
CA VAL A 197 10.36 -10.07 -9.96
C VAL A 197 9.10 -10.53 -9.25
N CYS A 198 7.99 -9.81 -9.48
CA CYS A 198 6.66 -10.15 -8.98
C CYS A 198 5.80 -10.66 -10.14
N LYS A 199 5.30 -11.89 -10.02
CA LYS A 199 4.39 -12.50 -10.98
C LYS A 199 3.00 -12.53 -10.39
N ILE A 200 2.01 -12.01 -11.12
CA ILE A 200 0.63 -11.88 -10.67
C ILE A 200 -0.26 -12.50 -11.74
N GLU A 201 -1.08 -13.46 -11.37
CA GLU A 201 -2.17 -13.93 -12.19
C GLU A 201 -3.46 -13.30 -11.66
N GLY A 202 -4.11 -12.48 -12.49
CA GLY A 202 -5.30 -11.75 -12.08
C GLY A 202 -6.47 -12.68 -11.83
N VAL A 203 -7.28 -12.33 -10.82
CA VAL A 203 -8.47 -13.08 -10.41
C VAL A 203 -9.73 -12.27 -10.70
N ASN A 204 -10.89 -12.93 -10.72
CA ASN A 204 -12.16 -12.25 -10.99
C ASN A 204 -12.65 -11.44 -9.77
N SER A 205 -12.41 -11.95 -8.58
CA SER A 205 -12.79 -11.31 -7.30
C SER A 205 -11.85 -11.75 -6.19
N LEU A 206 -11.87 -11.00 -5.10
CA LEU A 206 -11.18 -11.32 -3.85
C LEU A 206 -12.20 -11.73 -2.79
N ASN A 207 -11.83 -12.67 -1.93
CA ASN A 207 -12.66 -13.18 -0.86
C ASN A 207 -12.63 -12.24 0.35
N GLU A 208 -13.67 -12.28 1.17
CA GLU A 208 -13.62 -11.66 2.49
C GLU A 208 -12.39 -12.15 3.26
N THR A 209 -11.81 -11.26 4.03
CA THR A 209 -10.59 -11.59 4.77
C THR A 209 -10.44 -10.72 6.01
N GLU A 210 -9.80 -11.30 7.00
CA GLU A 210 -9.27 -10.59 8.16
C GLU A 210 -7.75 -10.65 8.09
N TYR A 211 -7.10 -9.51 8.28
CA TYR A 211 -5.65 -9.40 8.19
C TYR A 211 -5.09 -8.48 9.27
N SER A 212 -3.98 -8.89 9.88
CA SER A 212 -3.22 -8.08 10.83
C SER A 212 -2.00 -7.51 10.14
N VAL A 213 -1.92 -6.18 10.08
CA VAL A 213 -0.78 -5.47 9.50
C VAL A 213 0.49 -5.75 10.30
N MET A 214 1.61 -5.91 9.62
CA MET A 214 2.92 -6.11 10.24
C MET A 214 3.31 -4.99 11.21
N ALA A 215 4.19 -5.28 12.17
CA ALA A 215 4.76 -4.28 13.06
C ALA A 215 5.62 -3.26 12.29
N ASP A 216 5.69 -2.03 12.78
CA ASP A 216 6.44 -0.94 12.14
C ASP A 216 7.94 -1.07 12.41
N ARG A 217 8.70 -1.46 11.37
CA ARG A 217 10.15 -1.59 11.45
C ARG A 217 10.86 -0.25 11.66
N ILE A 218 10.26 0.85 11.20
CA ILE A 218 10.83 2.20 11.35
C ILE A 218 10.73 2.63 12.81
N GLU A 219 9.55 2.42 13.44
CA GLU A 219 9.37 2.64 14.87
C GLU A 219 10.35 1.79 15.68
N ALA A 220 10.45 0.50 15.39
CA ALA A 220 11.37 -0.41 16.08
C ALA A 220 12.83 0.00 15.93
N GLY A 221 13.29 0.29 14.72
CA GLY A 221 14.65 0.76 14.46
C GLY A 221 14.98 2.07 15.20
N THR A 222 14.02 3.00 15.24
CA THR A 222 14.17 4.28 15.97
C THR A 222 14.39 4.04 17.46
N PHE A 223 13.59 3.15 18.08
CA PHE A 223 13.77 2.82 19.50
C PHE A 223 15.08 2.05 19.77
N CYS A 224 15.51 1.17 18.85
CA CYS A 224 16.82 0.52 18.98
C CYS A 224 17.97 1.53 18.98
N VAL A 225 17.93 2.51 18.07
CA VAL A 225 18.93 3.60 18.01
C VAL A 225 18.89 4.42 19.29
N ALA A 226 17.71 4.82 19.76
CA ALA A 226 17.56 5.60 21.00
C ALA A 226 18.13 4.85 22.22
N ALA A 227 17.82 3.56 22.38
CA ALA A 227 18.35 2.75 23.48
C ALA A 227 19.88 2.59 23.41
N THR A 228 20.44 2.46 22.19
CA THR A 228 21.89 2.37 21.99
C THR A 228 22.59 3.67 22.39
N LEU A 229 22.06 4.82 21.98
CA LEU A 229 22.60 6.14 22.31
C LEU A 229 22.53 6.42 23.81
N ALA A 230 21.41 6.08 24.44
CA ALA A 230 21.20 6.26 25.86
C ALA A 230 21.94 5.23 26.75
N LYS A 231 22.62 4.23 26.16
CA LYS A 231 23.21 3.07 26.87
C LYS A 231 22.19 2.38 27.78
N GLY A 232 20.91 2.40 27.39
CA GLY A 232 19.79 1.90 28.17
C GLY A 232 19.43 0.44 27.81
N ASN A 233 18.50 -0.13 28.58
CA ASN A 233 17.90 -1.43 28.32
C ASN A 233 16.52 -1.25 27.66
N LEU A 234 16.28 -1.99 26.56
CA LEU A 234 15.01 -1.94 25.83
C LEU A 234 14.58 -3.35 25.43
N GLN A 235 13.35 -3.70 25.76
CA GLN A 235 12.70 -4.90 25.22
C GLN A 235 11.66 -4.50 24.18
N ILE A 236 11.84 -4.94 22.94
CA ILE A 236 10.88 -4.75 21.85
C ILE A 236 10.01 -6.00 21.72
N LYS A 237 8.69 -5.83 21.83
CA LYS A 237 7.69 -6.90 21.70
C LYS A 237 6.92 -6.75 20.39
N ASN A 238 6.31 -7.86 19.93
CA ASN A 238 5.47 -7.92 18.73
C ASN A 238 6.20 -7.51 17.44
N LEU A 239 7.46 -7.89 17.30
CA LEU A 239 8.28 -7.63 16.12
C LEU A 239 9.00 -8.91 15.70
N ASN A 240 8.98 -9.22 14.40
CA ASN A 240 9.90 -10.19 13.84
C ASN A 240 11.26 -9.49 13.62
N PRO A 241 12.34 -9.88 14.33
CA PRO A 241 13.63 -9.19 14.24
C PRO A 241 14.26 -9.24 12.83
N ASN A 242 13.89 -10.20 12.01
CA ASN A 242 14.42 -10.32 10.64
C ASN A 242 14.09 -9.11 9.76
N ILE A 243 13.01 -8.36 10.05
CA ILE A 243 12.62 -7.19 9.26
C ILE A 243 13.48 -5.94 9.53
N ILE A 244 14.28 -5.96 10.61
CA ILE A 244 15.28 -4.94 10.97
C ILE A 244 16.70 -5.54 11.07
N GLY A 245 16.94 -6.63 10.37
CA GLY A 245 18.24 -7.35 10.47
C GLY A 245 19.44 -6.51 10.06
N THR A 246 19.28 -5.58 9.14
CA THR A 246 20.36 -4.65 8.72
C THR A 246 20.69 -3.66 9.84
N GLU A 247 19.67 -3.06 10.44
CA GLU A 247 19.78 -2.15 11.57
C GLU A 247 20.41 -2.84 12.78
N ILE A 248 19.99 -4.07 13.10
CA ILE A 248 20.60 -4.89 14.18
C ILE A 248 22.09 -5.12 13.93
N LYS A 249 22.46 -5.52 12.70
CA LYS A 249 23.88 -5.73 12.34
C LYS A 249 24.70 -4.46 12.52
N LEU A 250 24.16 -3.32 12.11
CA LEU A 250 24.85 -2.03 12.23
C LEU A 250 25.02 -1.63 13.71
N LEU A 251 23.95 -1.74 14.50
CA LEU A 251 23.97 -1.41 15.93
C LEU A 251 24.93 -2.30 16.72
N LYS A 252 25.03 -3.60 16.37
CA LYS A 252 26.04 -4.49 16.97
C LYS A 252 27.46 -4.04 16.65
N LYS A 253 27.74 -3.55 15.40
CA LYS A 253 29.07 -3.03 15.03
C LYS A 253 29.47 -1.79 15.83
N VAL A 254 28.54 -0.98 16.27
CA VAL A 254 28.81 0.19 17.13
C VAL A 254 28.73 -0.13 18.64
N GLY A 255 28.70 -1.42 19.00
CA GLY A 255 28.83 -1.88 20.39
C GLY A 255 27.51 -2.17 21.11
N ALA A 256 26.36 -2.11 20.46
CA ALA A 256 25.09 -2.47 21.10
C ALA A 256 25.01 -3.98 21.37
N LYS A 257 24.66 -4.37 22.59
CA LYS A 257 24.43 -5.77 22.98
C LYS A 257 22.97 -6.13 22.68
N ILE A 258 22.74 -6.84 21.55
CA ILE A 258 21.40 -7.23 21.10
C ILE A 258 21.30 -8.76 21.09
N LYS A 259 20.34 -9.29 21.83
CA LYS A 259 19.99 -10.73 21.90
C LYS A 259 18.89 -11.05 20.91
#